data_c0d7003a6012a64f3f773ed41016ae88
#
_entry.id   c0d7003a6012a64f3f773ed41016ae88
#
_cell.length_a   1.000
_cell.length_b   1.000
_cell.length_c   1.000
_cell.angle_alpha   90.00
_cell.angle_beta   90.00
_cell.angle_gamma   90.00
#
_symmetry.space_group_name_H-M   'P 1'
#
loop_
_entity.id
_entity.type
_entity.pdbx_description
1 polymer ?
#
loop_
_entity_poly.entity_id
_entity_poly.type
_entity_poly.pdbx_seq_one_letter_code
_entity_poly.pdbx_strand_id
1 'polypeptide(L)'
;EIHERLVGSEMCIRDRNEETFAWLKEQTKKEKVAAVGEIGLDYYWDKEPEVQKQQRYWFAEQMKMAREASLPVIIHSRDAAADTMEVMKSVHAEEIPGVIHCYSYSKEMAQEFIKMGYYIGVGGVVTFKNAKKLKETVQEIPLDRILLETDCPYMAPEPYRGERNDSSYIPFVIKKIAELRGITPEEVEQATRANAERLFRNKDIIYKKE
;
A
#
# COMPACT_ATOMS: atom_id res chain seq x y z
N GLU A 1 3.37 -18.09 0.82
CA GLU A 1 3.73 -17.89 -0.60
C GLU A 1 3.69 -16.41 -1.03
N ILE A 2 2.90 -15.55 -0.37
CA ILE A 2 2.88 -14.11 -0.67
C ILE A 2 4.17 -13.42 -0.19
N HIS A 3 4.77 -13.89 0.88
CA HIS A 3 6.03 -13.35 1.43
C HIS A 3 7.23 -13.48 0.48
N GLU A 4 7.18 -14.36 -0.50
CA GLU A 4 8.27 -14.50 -1.50
C GLU A 4 8.27 -13.41 -2.57
N ARG A 5 7.18 -12.63 -2.70
CA ARG A 5 7.02 -11.61 -3.73
C ARG A 5 7.22 -10.18 -3.24
N LEU A 6 7.20 -9.99 -1.93
CA LEU A 6 7.45 -8.71 -1.28
C LEU A 6 8.78 -8.77 -0.54
N VAL A 7 9.56 -7.72 -0.64
CA VAL A 7 10.80 -7.54 0.09
C VAL A 7 10.65 -6.31 0.97
N GLY A 8 10.55 -6.53 2.24
CA GLY A 8 10.37 -5.54 3.29
C GLY A 8 10.02 -6.24 4.59
N SER A 9 9.91 -5.53 5.67
CA SER A 9 9.41 -6.11 6.91
C SER A 9 8.55 -5.09 7.63
N GLU A 10 7.33 -5.48 7.88
CA GLU A 10 6.30 -4.63 8.43
C GLU A 10 6.60 -4.07 9.79
N MET A 11 6.88 -4.69 10.77
CA MET A 11 6.66 -4.15 12.11
C MET A 11 7.88 -4.18 13.03
N CYS A 12 8.97 -4.78 12.64
CA CYS A 12 10.08 -4.93 13.57
C CYS A 12 11.25 -4.02 13.25
N ILE A 13 11.04 -2.71 13.41
CA ILE A 13 12.12 -1.73 13.38
C ILE A 13 13.20 -2.05 14.42
N ARG A 14 12.80 -2.71 15.53
CA ARG A 14 13.71 -3.10 16.61
C ARG A 14 14.79 -4.10 16.16
N ASP A 15 14.52 -4.91 15.14
CA ASP A 15 15.42 -5.92 14.63
C ASP A 15 16.17 -5.50 13.36
N ARG A 16 15.97 -4.26 12.89
CA ARG A 16 16.65 -3.76 11.70
C ARG A 16 18.05 -3.31 12.03
N ASN A 17 18.96 -3.88 11.29
CA ASN A 17 20.38 -3.55 11.32
C ASN A 17 20.92 -3.63 9.88
N GLU A 18 22.16 -3.23 9.71
CA GLU A 18 22.84 -3.22 8.40
C GLU A 18 22.88 -4.62 7.74
N GLU A 19 22.97 -5.68 8.52
CA GLU A 19 22.99 -7.05 8.01
C GLU A 19 21.64 -7.44 7.41
N THR A 20 20.55 -7.16 8.12
CA THR A 20 19.18 -7.40 7.62
C THR A 20 18.90 -6.55 6.36
N PHE A 21 19.37 -5.31 6.35
CA PHE A 21 19.22 -4.43 5.19
C PHE A 21 20.00 -4.93 3.98
N ALA A 22 21.24 -5.39 4.18
CA ALA A 22 22.04 -5.99 3.11
C ALA A 22 21.38 -7.26 2.55
N TRP A 23 20.80 -8.10 3.42
CA TRP A 23 20.02 -9.26 3.01
C TRP A 23 18.78 -8.86 2.18
N LEU A 24 18.03 -7.85 2.59
CA LEU A 24 16.87 -7.33 1.82
C LEU A 24 17.32 -6.85 0.44
N LYS A 25 18.44 -6.14 0.35
CA LYS A 25 19.01 -5.68 -0.92
C LYS A 25 19.35 -6.84 -1.87
N GLU A 26 19.83 -7.96 -1.35
CA GLU A 26 20.04 -9.15 -2.18
C GLU A 26 18.70 -9.79 -2.62
N GLN A 27 17.64 -9.74 -1.79
CA GLN A 27 16.34 -10.27 -2.19
C GLN A 27 15.72 -9.49 -3.35
N THR A 28 15.94 -8.18 -3.45
CA THR A 28 15.40 -7.36 -4.56
C THR A 28 15.88 -7.80 -5.93
N LYS A 29 16.99 -8.53 -6.02
CA LYS A 29 17.56 -9.05 -7.27
C LYS A 29 16.85 -10.31 -7.78
N LYS A 30 15.99 -10.93 -7.00
CA LYS A 30 15.28 -12.16 -7.38
C LYS A 30 14.16 -11.85 -8.37
N GLU A 31 14.06 -12.65 -9.43
CA GLU A 31 13.10 -12.49 -10.53
C GLU A 31 11.63 -12.39 -10.07
N LYS A 32 11.26 -13.14 -9.02
CA LYS A 32 9.88 -13.16 -8.53
C LYS A 32 9.53 -12.02 -7.57
N VAL A 33 10.47 -11.15 -7.23
CA VAL A 33 10.20 -10.00 -6.36
C VAL A 33 9.52 -8.91 -7.18
N ALA A 34 8.32 -8.53 -6.80
CA ALA A 34 7.47 -7.59 -7.53
C ALA A 34 7.46 -6.18 -6.91
N ALA A 35 7.81 -6.05 -5.64
CA ALA A 35 7.81 -4.77 -4.92
C ALA A 35 8.68 -4.82 -3.66
N VAL A 36 9.02 -3.66 -3.12
CA VAL A 36 9.58 -3.49 -1.78
C VAL A 36 8.44 -3.06 -0.85
N GLY A 37 8.14 -3.84 0.17
CA GLY A 37 7.02 -3.59 1.10
C GLY A 37 6.79 -4.75 2.11
N GLU A 38 6.08 -4.49 3.20
CA GLU A 38 5.65 -3.15 3.57
C GLU A 38 6.78 -2.34 4.19
N ILE A 39 6.86 -1.07 3.84
CA ILE A 39 7.82 -0.11 4.41
C ILE A 39 7.07 1.15 4.84
N GLY A 40 7.57 1.88 5.80
CA GLY A 40 6.93 3.14 6.21
C GLY A 40 6.94 3.38 7.72
N LEU A 41 5.89 4.06 8.21
CA LEU A 41 5.82 4.60 9.56
C LEU A 41 4.55 4.14 10.28
N ASP A 42 4.69 3.65 11.53
CA ASP A 42 3.57 3.36 12.42
C ASP A 42 3.79 4.05 13.78
N TYR A 43 3.06 5.15 14.00
CA TYR A 43 3.11 5.91 15.25
C TYR A 43 1.96 5.55 16.20
N TYR A 44 1.07 4.66 15.79
CA TYR A 44 0.01 4.16 16.65
C TYR A 44 0.60 3.25 17.74
N TRP A 45 1.49 2.33 17.34
CA TRP A 45 2.14 1.40 18.25
C TRP A 45 3.43 1.96 18.86
N ASP A 46 4.23 2.67 18.07
CA ASP A 46 5.53 3.19 18.47
C ASP A 46 5.48 4.71 18.70
N LYS A 47 5.32 5.08 19.96
CA LYS A 47 5.20 6.50 20.38
C LYS A 47 6.51 7.11 20.84
N GLU A 48 7.56 6.29 21.02
CA GLU A 48 8.86 6.74 21.48
C GLU A 48 9.59 7.52 20.38
N PRO A 49 10.04 8.78 20.63
CA PRO A 49 10.66 9.63 19.62
C PRO A 49 11.88 8.98 18.92
N GLU A 50 12.70 8.24 19.68
CA GLU A 50 13.87 7.55 19.12
C GLU A 50 13.48 6.41 18.19
N VAL A 51 12.40 5.67 18.49
CA VAL A 51 11.87 4.63 17.61
C VAL A 51 11.30 5.24 16.34
N GLN A 52 10.54 6.34 16.45
CA GLN A 52 10.02 7.07 15.30
C GLN A 52 11.14 7.62 14.40
N LYS A 53 12.24 8.10 14.99
CA LYS A 53 13.42 8.54 14.25
C LYS A 53 14.08 7.38 13.50
N GLN A 54 14.17 6.20 14.10
CA GLN A 54 14.67 5.00 13.44
C GLN A 54 13.72 4.55 12.30
N GLN A 55 12.40 4.64 12.49
CA GLN A 55 11.43 4.36 11.44
C GLN A 55 11.66 5.25 10.23
N ARG A 56 11.79 6.56 10.42
CA ARG A 56 12.06 7.52 9.33
C ARG A 56 13.36 7.20 8.60
N TYR A 57 14.42 6.88 9.32
CA TYR A 57 15.70 6.50 8.73
C TYR A 57 15.57 5.26 7.84
N TRP A 58 15.03 4.17 8.37
CA TRP A 58 14.89 2.93 7.61
C TRP A 58 13.90 3.05 6.46
N PHE A 59 12.84 3.81 6.63
CA PHE A 59 11.91 4.09 5.54
C PHE A 59 12.63 4.78 4.38
N ALA A 60 13.42 5.81 4.66
CA ALA A 60 14.21 6.51 3.65
C ALA A 60 15.21 5.57 2.94
N GLU A 61 15.93 4.73 3.69
CA GLU A 61 16.91 3.79 3.12
C GLU A 61 16.23 2.72 2.25
N GLN A 62 15.05 2.21 2.67
CA GLN A 62 14.30 1.24 1.87
C GLN A 62 13.69 1.86 0.60
N MET A 63 13.29 3.13 0.64
CA MET A 63 12.86 3.86 -0.56
C MET A 63 14.02 3.99 -1.56
N LYS A 64 15.23 4.35 -1.09
CA LYS A 64 16.42 4.39 -1.94
C LYS A 64 16.77 3.04 -2.54
N MET A 65 16.68 1.97 -1.74
CA MET A 65 16.89 0.59 -2.20
C MET A 65 15.89 0.19 -3.30
N ALA A 66 14.61 0.55 -3.14
CA ALA A 66 13.59 0.28 -4.14
C ALA A 66 13.88 1.01 -5.47
N ARG A 67 14.34 2.26 -5.40
CA ARG A 67 14.78 3.01 -6.59
C ARG A 67 15.94 2.33 -7.29
N GLU A 68 16.99 1.95 -6.55
CA GLU A 68 18.15 1.24 -7.11
C GLU A 68 17.77 -0.07 -7.80
N ALA A 69 16.78 -0.78 -7.23
CA ALA A 69 16.26 -2.03 -7.77
C ALA A 69 15.21 -1.83 -8.88
N SER A 70 14.77 -0.60 -9.15
CA SER A 70 13.66 -0.27 -10.08
C SER A 70 12.35 -1.00 -9.73
N LEU A 71 12.09 -1.18 -8.45
CA LEU A 71 10.89 -1.83 -7.92
C LEU A 71 9.92 -0.81 -7.35
N PRO A 72 8.60 -1.02 -7.49
CA PRO A 72 7.61 -0.23 -6.80
C PRO A 72 7.64 -0.48 -5.29
N VAL A 73 7.04 0.45 -4.53
CA VAL A 73 6.94 0.35 -3.07
C VAL A 73 5.51 0.21 -2.59
N ILE A 74 5.33 -0.52 -1.48
CA ILE A 74 4.08 -0.61 -0.73
C ILE A 74 4.31 0.08 0.60
N ILE A 75 3.65 1.24 0.80
CA ILE A 75 3.91 2.13 1.94
C ILE A 75 2.82 1.97 2.98
N HIS A 76 3.24 1.59 4.19
CA HIS A 76 2.46 1.67 5.41
C HIS A 76 2.57 3.04 6.04
N SER A 77 1.44 3.63 6.43
CA SER A 77 1.42 4.89 7.16
C SER A 77 0.26 4.92 8.15
N ARG A 78 0.57 4.94 9.45
CA ARG A 78 -0.43 4.97 10.51
C ARG A 78 -0.10 6.03 11.55
N ASP A 79 -1.01 7.00 11.72
CA ASP A 79 -0.82 8.18 12.58
C ASP A 79 0.46 8.99 12.28
N ALA A 80 0.99 8.89 11.05
CA ALA A 80 2.29 9.41 10.63
C ALA A 80 2.26 10.18 9.29
N ALA A 81 1.10 10.68 8.86
CA ALA A 81 0.91 11.25 7.52
C ALA A 81 1.91 12.34 7.15
N ALA A 82 2.18 13.28 8.07
CA ALA A 82 3.10 14.40 7.83
C ALA A 82 4.54 13.90 7.64
N ASP A 83 5.02 13.06 8.55
CA ASP A 83 6.37 12.51 8.50
C ASP A 83 6.55 11.55 7.30
N THR A 84 5.50 10.77 6.97
CA THR A 84 5.51 9.95 5.74
C THR A 84 5.74 10.83 4.51
N MET A 85 4.99 11.92 4.39
CA MET A 85 5.13 12.86 3.27
C MET A 85 6.51 13.55 3.27
N GLU A 86 7.03 13.92 4.44
CA GLU A 86 8.35 14.55 4.57
C GLU A 86 9.47 13.59 4.13
N VAL A 87 9.46 12.34 4.61
CA VAL A 87 10.44 11.33 4.21
C VAL A 87 10.34 11.07 2.70
N MET A 88 9.14 10.89 2.16
CA MET A 88 8.95 10.66 0.73
C MET A 88 9.53 11.81 -0.11
N LYS A 89 9.28 13.07 0.26
CA LYS A 89 9.86 14.23 -0.41
C LYS A 89 11.39 14.27 -0.30
N SER A 90 11.95 13.94 0.85
CA SER A 90 13.40 13.96 1.09
C SER A 90 14.18 12.97 0.21
N VAL A 91 13.51 11.92 -0.26
CA VAL A 91 14.12 10.88 -1.10
C VAL A 91 13.66 10.94 -2.57
N HIS A 92 13.00 12.02 -3.00
CA HIS A 92 12.46 12.16 -4.35
C HIS A 92 11.54 10.99 -4.75
N ALA A 93 10.53 10.72 -3.91
CA ALA A 93 9.64 9.57 -4.07
C ALA A 93 8.79 9.64 -5.35
N GLU A 94 8.66 10.79 -5.99
CA GLU A 94 8.03 10.95 -7.31
C GLU A 94 8.72 10.15 -8.42
N GLU A 95 9.96 9.72 -8.20
CA GLU A 95 10.71 8.84 -9.10
C GLU A 95 10.48 7.34 -8.82
N ILE A 96 9.79 7.00 -7.73
CA ILE A 96 9.59 5.63 -7.25
C ILE A 96 8.10 5.31 -7.30
N PRO A 97 7.62 4.47 -8.23
CA PRO A 97 6.20 4.11 -8.27
C PRO A 97 5.78 3.36 -6.99
N GLY A 98 4.54 3.56 -6.54
CA GLY A 98 4.11 2.87 -5.32
C GLY A 98 2.64 3.05 -5.00
N VAL A 99 2.26 2.46 -3.88
CA VAL A 99 0.91 2.54 -3.31
C VAL A 99 0.99 2.89 -1.82
N ILE A 100 0.10 3.76 -1.37
CA ILE A 100 -0.15 3.96 0.07
C ILE A 100 -1.16 2.89 0.48
N HIS A 101 -0.67 1.89 1.19
CA HIS A 101 -1.43 0.73 1.62
C HIS A 101 -2.42 1.11 2.75
N CYS A 102 -3.54 0.41 2.80
CA CYS A 102 -4.59 0.51 3.83
C CYS A 102 -4.97 1.97 4.17
N TYR A 103 -5.23 2.77 3.11
CA TYR A 103 -5.37 4.21 3.22
C TYR A 103 -6.49 4.62 4.20
N SER A 104 -6.16 5.52 5.14
CA SER A 104 -7.09 5.94 6.19
C SER A 104 -7.13 7.46 6.44
N TYR A 105 -6.38 8.25 5.68
CA TYR A 105 -6.31 9.70 5.84
C TYR A 105 -7.41 10.43 5.04
N SER A 106 -7.29 11.75 4.92
CA SER A 106 -8.25 12.58 4.20
C SER A 106 -8.02 12.55 2.68
N LYS A 107 -9.03 12.95 1.93
CA LYS A 107 -8.96 13.06 0.46
C LYS A 107 -7.90 14.06 -0.02
N GLU A 108 -7.67 15.14 0.73
CA GLU A 108 -6.63 16.14 0.42
C GLU A 108 -5.25 15.49 0.50
N MET A 109 -5.00 14.69 1.52
CA MET A 109 -3.74 13.96 1.65
C MET A 109 -3.60 12.90 0.53
N ALA A 110 -4.69 12.22 0.14
CA ALA A 110 -4.66 11.30 -0.99
C ALA A 110 -4.27 12.01 -2.29
N GLN A 111 -4.79 13.22 -2.52
CA GLN A 111 -4.43 14.02 -3.69
C GLN A 111 -2.94 14.39 -3.71
N GLU A 112 -2.33 14.69 -2.56
CA GLU A 112 -0.89 14.95 -2.49
C GLU A 112 -0.06 13.70 -2.86
N PHE A 113 -0.41 12.51 -2.35
CA PHE A 113 0.23 11.27 -2.78
C PHE A 113 0.04 10.98 -4.27
N ILE A 114 -1.17 11.23 -4.79
CA ILE A 114 -1.47 11.03 -6.22
C ILE A 114 -0.66 11.99 -7.10
N LYS A 115 -0.44 13.25 -6.70
CA LYS A 115 0.44 14.20 -7.41
C LYS A 115 1.89 13.70 -7.49
N MET A 116 2.34 12.92 -6.52
CA MET A 116 3.64 12.25 -6.55
C MET A 116 3.63 10.94 -7.36
N GLY A 117 2.52 10.58 -8.01
CA GLY A 117 2.40 9.39 -8.85
C GLY A 117 1.89 8.13 -8.13
N TYR A 118 1.59 8.20 -6.84
CA TYR A 118 1.19 7.05 -6.03
C TYR A 118 -0.26 6.63 -6.25
N TYR A 119 -0.51 5.34 -6.05
CA TYR A 119 -1.84 4.76 -5.93
C TYR A 119 -2.31 4.79 -4.47
N ILE A 120 -3.62 4.66 -4.29
CA ILE A 120 -4.30 4.59 -2.99
C ILE A 120 -4.87 3.20 -2.82
N GLY A 121 -4.38 2.47 -1.81
CA GLY A 121 -4.85 1.14 -1.44
C GLY A 121 -6.19 1.20 -0.70
N VAL A 122 -7.18 0.47 -1.19
CA VAL A 122 -8.54 0.45 -0.63
C VAL A 122 -8.96 -0.99 -0.35
N GLY A 123 -9.09 -1.32 0.93
CA GLY A 123 -9.51 -2.62 1.42
C GLY A 123 -10.90 -2.62 2.06
N GLY A 124 -11.20 -3.66 2.85
CA GLY A 124 -12.49 -3.92 3.49
C GLY A 124 -13.05 -2.77 4.31
N VAL A 125 -12.17 -1.91 4.85
CA VAL A 125 -12.55 -0.72 5.66
C VAL A 125 -13.52 0.20 4.92
N VAL A 126 -13.49 0.29 3.59
CA VAL A 126 -14.41 1.14 2.81
C VAL A 126 -15.88 0.76 3.03
N THR A 127 -16.15 -0.49 3.43
CA THR A 127 -17.52 -0.98 3.72
C THR A 127 -18.02 -0.56 5.11
N PHE A 128 -17.13 -0.19 6.04
CA PHE A 128 -17.50 0.09 7.43
C PHE A 128 -18.35 1.36 7.55
N LYS A 129 -19.30 1.36 8.49
CA LYS A 129 -20.24 2.50 8.70
C LYS A 129 -19.49 3.80 9.01
N ASN A 130 -18.45 3.74 9.82
CA ASN A 130 -17.69 4.88 10.33
C ASN A 130 -16.50 5.29 9.44
N ALA A 131 -16.26 4.65 8.31
CA ALA A 131 -15.17 4.96 7.39
C ALA A 131 -15.47 6.18 6.49
N LYS A 132 -15.93 7.29 7.09
CA LYS A 132 -16.39 8.48 6.34
C LYS A 132 -15.28 9.05 5.45
N LYS A 133 -14.09 9.30 6.00
CA LYS A 133 -12.95 9.87 5.26
C LYS A 133 -12.56 9.03 4.05
N LEU A 134 -12.45 7.70 4.22
CA LEU A 134 -12.10 6.79 3.13
C LEU A 134 -13.17 6.78 2.03
N LYS A 135 -14.45 6.80 2.41
CA LYS A 135 -15.57 6.87 1.45
C LYS A 135 -15.53 8.17 0.64
N GLU A 136 -15.32 9.31 1.28
CA GLU A 136 -15.14 10.60 0.61
C GLU A 136 -13.92 10.56 -0.32
N THR A 137 -12.80 10.00 0.13
CA THR A 137 -11.60 9.83 -0.69
C THR A 137 -11.91 9.01 -1.94
N VAL A 138 -12.53 7.84 -1.78
CA VAL A 138 -12.88 6.94 -2.89
C VAL A 138 -13.83 7.59 -3.88
N GLN A 139 -14.74 8.46 -3.45
CA GLN A 139 -15.64 9.19 -4.34
C GLN A 139 -14.94 10.24 -5.21
N GLU A 140 -13.89 10.87 -4.68
CA GLU A 140 -13.31 12.07 -5.29
C GLU A 140 -12.00 11.83 -6.06
N ILE A 141 -11.18 10.85 -5.65
CA ILE A 141 -9.92 10.59 -6.36
C ILE A 141 -10.17 9.91 -7.71
N PRO A 142 -9.26 10.04 -8.69
CA PRO A 142 -9.36 9.33 -9.97
C PRO A 142 -9.41 7.80 -9.77
N LEU A 143 -10.29 7.12 -10.50
CA LEU A 143 -10.44 5.66 -10.41
C LEU A 143 -9.17 4.93 -10.85
N ASP A 144 -8.42 5.51 -11.79
CA ASP A 144 -7.12 5.00 -12.26
C ASP A 144 -5.98 5.17 -11.24
N ARG A 145 -6.29 5.62 -10.03
CA ARG A 145 -5.37 5.74 -8.88
C ARG A 145 -5.78 4.88 -7.69
N ILE A 146 -6.79 4.03 -7.83
CA ILE A 146 -7.22 3.10 -6.78
C ILE A 146 -6.64 1.72 -7.04
N LEU A 147 -6.08 1.10 -5.99
CA LEU A 147 -5.76 -0.33 -5.94
C LEU A 147 -6.64 -1.02 -4.91
N LEU A 148 -7.01 -2.26 -5.19
CA LEU A 148 -7.74 -3.11 -4.25
C LEU A 148 -6.78 -3.96 -3.44
N GLU A 149 -7.09 -4.14 -2.17
CA GLU A 149 -6.31 -4.93 -1.24
C GLU A 149 -7.19 -5.59 -0.17
N THR A 150 -6.61 -6.41 0.69
CA THR A 150 -7.35 -7.10 1.75
C THR A 150 -6.89 -6.75 3.15
N ASP A 151 -5.60 -6.56 3.36
CA ASP A 151 -4.95 -6.54 4.68
C ASP A 151 -5.21 -7.84 5.48
N CYS A 152 -5.37 -8.95 4.76
CA CYS A 152 -5.67 -10.25 5.37
C CYS A 152 -4.52 -10.71 6.29
N PRO A 153 -4.86 -11.35 7.43
CA PRO A 153 -6.16 -11.89 7.83
C PRO A 153 -7.10 -10.90 8.56
N TYR A 154 -6.77 -9.61 8.55
CA TYR A 154 -7.50 -8.54 9.24
C TYR A 154 -8.47 -7.81 8.30
N MET A 155 -9.25 -6.88 8.85
CA MET A 155 -10.07 -5.90 8.13
C MET A 155 -11.09 -6.49 7.14
N ALA A 156 -11.68 -7.67 7.47
CA ALA A 156 -12.74 -8.25 6.65
C ALA A 156 -13.88 -7.24 6.40
N PRO A 157 -14.37 -7.11 5.14
CA PRO A 157 -15.44 -6.18 4.80
C PRO A 157 -16.78 -6.58 5.43
N GLU A 158 -17.70 -5.63 5.55
CA GLU A 158 -19.10 -5.96 5.87
C GLU A 158 -19.70 -6.87 4.77
N PRO A 159 -20.49 -7.89 5.11
CA PRO A 159 -21.03 -8.20 6.43
C PRO A 159 -20.11 -9.09 7.32
N TYR A 160 -18.92 -9.43 6.87
CA TYR A 160 -18.00 -10.37 7.54
C TYR A 160 -17.05 -9.70 8.53
N ARG A 161 -17.33 -8.48 8.93
CA ARG A 161 -16.49 -7.75 9.88
C ARG A 161 -16.31 -8.51 11.20
N GLY A 162 -15.04 -8.72 11.57
CA GLY A 162 -14.67 -9.50 12.76
C GLY A 162 -14.34 -10.96 12.46
N GLU A 163 -14.58 -11.43 11.26
CA GLU A 163 -14.13 -12.74 10.76
C GLU A 163 -12.73 -12.65 10.17
N ARG A 164 -12.13 -13.80 9.87
CA ARG A 164 -10.86 -13.87 9.16
C ARG A 164 -11.04 -13.41 7.72
N ASN A 165 -10.26 -12.40 7.32
CA ASN A 165 -10.27 -11.88 5.96
C ASN A 165 -9.41 -12.74 5.01
N ASP A 166 -9.81 -12.77 3.75
CA ASP A 166 -9.04 -13.32 2.63
C ASP A 166 -9.42 -12.67 1.29
N SER A 167 -8.74 -13.06 0.22
CA SER A 167 -8.93 -12.45 -1.11
C SER A 167 -10.31 -12.69 -1.72
N SER A 168 -11.07 -13.69 -1.25
CA SER A 168 -12.44 -13.96 -1.74
C SER A 168 -13.42 -12.84 -1.39
N TYR A 169 -13.05 -11.96 -0.44
CA TYR A 169 -13.89 -10.83 -0.02
C TYR A 169 -13.66 -9.55 -0.84
N ILE A 170 -12.71 -9.51 -1.76
CA ILE A 170 -12.51 -8.36 -2.67
C ILE A 170 -13.79 -7.93 -3.41
N PRO A 171 -14.69 -8.85 -3.86
CA PRO A 171 -15.94 -8.45 -4.51
C PRO A 171 -16.83 -7.52 -3.67
N PHE A 172 -16.78 -7.61 -2.33
CA PHE A 172 -17.53 -6.70 -1.45
C PHE A 172 -16.95 -5.29 -1.46
N VAL A 173 -15.63 -5.17 -1.56
CA VAL A 173 -14.92 -3.89 -1.71
C VAL A 173 -15.27 -3.26 -3.05
N ILE A 174 -15.21 -4.03 -4.15
CA ILE A 174 -15.60 -3.60 -5.50
C ILE A 174 -17.03 -3.06 -5.51
N LYS A 175 -17.98 -3.85 -4.98
CA LYS A 175 -19.40 -3.46 -4.91
C LYS A 175 -19.57 -2.14 -4.15
N LYS A 176 -18.84 -1.95 -3.04
CA LYS A 176 -18.94 -0.73 -2.25
C LYS A 176 -18.36 0.48 -2.98
N ILE A 177 -17.24 0.34 -3.68
CA ILE A 177 -16.66 1.41 -4.50
C ILE A 177 -17.60 1.77 -5.64
N ALA A 178 -18.18 0.79 -6.33
CA ALA A 178 -19.16 0.99 -7.40
C ALA A 178 -20.38 1.78 -6.92
N GLU A 179 -20.94 1.39 -5.77
CA GLU A 179 -22.05 2.11 -5.12
C GLU A 179 -21.70 3.58 -4.81
N LEU A 180 -20.52 3.80 -4.21
CA LEU A 180 -20.08 5.15 -3.82
C LEU A 180 -19.86 6.08 -5.03
N ARG A 181 -19.46 5.52 -6.16
CA ARG A 181 -19.13 6.28 -7.37
C ARG A 181 -20.27 6.32 -8.40
N GLY A 182 -21.33 5.53 -8.20
CA GLY A 182 -22.44 5.44 -9.17
C GLY A 182 -22.04 4.81 -10.50
N ILE A 183 -21.11 3.84 -10.48
CA ILE A 183 -20.62 3.09 -11.65
C ILE A 183 -20.83 1.59 -11.42
N THR A 184 -20.55 0.76 -12.43
CA THR A 184 -20.72 -0.69 -12.31
C THR A 184 -19.56 -1.36 -11.58
N PRO A 185 -19.76 -2.52 -10.93
CA PRO A 185 -18.69 -3.32 -10.36
C PRO A 185 -17.63 -3.73 -11.39
N GLU A 186 -18.03 -4.01 -12.61
CA GLU A 186 -17.15 -4.38 -13.72
C GLU A 186 -16.22 -3.23 -14.11
N GLU A 187 -16.69 -1.98 -14.10
CA GLU A 187 -15.85 -0.79 -14.34
C GLU A 187 -14.79 -0.64 -13.25
N VAL A 188 -15.16 -0.87 -11.98
CA VAL A 188 -14.21 -0.82 -10.86
C VAL A 188 -13.16 -1.93 -11.01
N GLU A 189 -13.60 -3.17 -11.28
CA GLU A 189 -12.69 -4.32 -11.43
C GLU A 189 -11.70 -4.07 -12.57
N GLN A 190 -12.18 -3.68 -13.76
CA GLN A 190 -11.34 -3.42 -14.92
C GLN A 190 -10.29 -2.33 -14.65
N ALA A 191 -10.73 -1.20 -14.07
CA ALA A 191 -9.84 -0.09 -13.78
C ALA A 191 -8.77 -0.46 -12.74
N THR A 192 -9.16 -1.08 -11.63
CA THR A 192 -8.24 -1.43 -10.55
C THR A 192 -7.29 -2.56 -10.94
N ARG A 193 -7.73 -3.52 -11.78
CA ARG A 193 -6.88 -4.53 -12.40
C ARG A 193 -5.80 -3.88 -13.28
N ALA A 194 -6.22 -2.98 -14.19
CA ALA A 194 -5.28 -2.27 -15.07
C ALA A 194 -4.27 -1.43 -14.25
N ASN A 195 -4.69 -0.86 -13.12
CA ASN A 195 -3.82 -0.12 -12.21
C ASN A 195 -2.76 -1.04 -11.59
N ALA A 196 -3.15 -2.21 -11.10
CA ALA A 196 -2.25 -3.21 -10.53
C ALA A 196 -1.23 -3.72 -11.56
N GLU A 197 -1.68 -4.03 -12.78
CA GLU A 197 -0.82 -4.43 -13.88
C GLU A 197 0.19 -3.33 -14.25
N ARG A 198 -0.23 -2.08 -14.23
CA ARG A 198 0.64 -0.92 -14.51
C ARG A 198 1.68 -0.70 -13.42
N LEU A 199 1.30 -0.83 -12.14
CA LEU A 199 2.22 -0.62 -11.03
C LEU A 199 3.26 -1.73 -10.94
N PHE A 200 2.82 -2.98 -10.95
CA PHE A 200 3.70 -4.12 -10.68
C PHE A 200 4.41 -4.69 -11.93
N ARG A 201 4.14 -4.18 -13.13
CA ARG A 201 4.79 -4.38 -14.44
C ARG A 201 5.25 -5.79 -14.81
N ASN A 202 5.14 -6.76 -13.93
CA ASN A 202 5.65 -8.10 -14.18
C ASN A 202 4.51 -8.97 -14.70
N LYS A 203 4.22 -8.86 -16.01
CA LYS A 203 3.14 -9.57 -16.73
C LYS A 203 3.15 -11.08 -16.49
N ASP A 204 4.34 -11.66 -16.28
CA ASP A 204 4.51 -13.11 -16.12
C ASP A 204 4.19 -13.61 -14.69
N ILE A 205 4.17 -12.70 -13.71
CA ILE A 205 3.87 -13.06 -12.32
C ILE A 205 2.36 -12.99 -12.03
N ILE A 206 1.65 -12.06 -12.65
CA ILE A 206 0.25 -11.78 -12.33
C ILE A 206 -0.70 -12.73 -13.05
N TYR A 207 -0.39 -13.20 -14.26
CA TYR A 207 -1.28 -14.05 -15.04
C TYR A 207 -0.52 -15.11 -15.86
N LYS A 208 -0.04 -16.20 -15.24
CA LYS A 208 -0.02 -17.47 -15.97
C LYS A 208 -1.49 -17.95 -16.01
N LYS A 209 -2.15 -17.75 -17.14
CA LYS A 209 -3.36 -18.52 -17.47
C LYS A 209 -2.94 -19.99 -17.48
N GLU A 210 -3.52 -20.80 -16.57
CA GLU A 210 -3.61 -22.24 -16.76
C GLU A 210 -4.40 -22.58 -18.03
#